data_267d7f8db61d476fe0c7c9e29ed319b5
#
_entry.id   267d7f8db61d476fe0c7c9e29ed319b5
#
_cell.length_a   1.000
_cell.length_b   1.000
_cell.length_c   1.000
_cell.angle_alpha   90.00
_cell.angle_beta   90.00
_cell.angle_gamma   90.00
#
_symmetry.space_group_name_H-M   'P 1'
#
loop_
_entity.id
_entity.type
_entity.pdbx_description
1 polymer ?
#
loop_
_entity_poly.entity_id
_entity_poly.type
_entity_poly.pdbx_seq_one_letter_code
_entity_poly.pdbx_strand_id
1 'polypeptide(L)'
;MASTLVIDAGNSSTTIALFHTEGARIEAVTAVRGGISAARGECAIAIRKAFAAADIAKEPVTKAMMASVTPSVNGAWERLVQEEAGLDLEFVRYDIRLPFTLDYEHPECTGADRLADMTAAAVLYGAPALVIDIGTAVTYDLLSENHRFFTGVIGPGPEILARSLHDYTALLPSVEWWKKEAPIEPKNTEQAMLFGIDAGFTGVIRETVMRLQPLVGNNAHRVITGGFAQRFVDKLGMDFIVDRDLTLRGIGILSVGDF
;
A
#
# COMPACT_ATOMS: atom_id res chain seq x y z
N MET A 1 -17.65 12.41 16.07
CA MET A 1 -16.32 12.74 15.50
C MET A 1 -16.47 12.77 13.99
N ALA A 2 -15.55 13.41 13.28
CA ALA A 2 -15.61 13.46 11.81
C ALA A 2 -14.79 12.33 11.20
N SER A 3 -15.26 11.78 10.09
CA SER A 3 -14.56 10.76 9.31
C SER A 3 -13.99 11.36 8.03
N THR A 4 -12.99 10.70 7.45
CA THR A 4 -12.38 11.06 6.18
C THR A 4 -12.61 9.93 5.16
N LEU A 5 -13.03 10.28 3.95
CA LEU A 5 -12.96 9.37 2.81
C LEU A 5 -11.50 9.24 2.39
N VAL A 6 -10.95 8.04 2.45
CA VAL A 6 -9.57 7.75 2.07
C VAL A 6 -9.52 6.88 0.83
N ILE A 7 -8.64 7.24 -0.10
CA ILE A 7 -8.50 6.56 -1.39
C ILE A 7 -7.03 6.27 -1.64
N ASP A 8 -6.69 5.00 -1.84
CA ASP A 8 -5.38 4.56 -2.30
C ASP A 8 -5.50 4.12 -3.76
N ALA A 9 -4.94 4.88 -4.68
CA ALA A 9 -4.98 4.59 -6.12
C ALA A 9 -3.63 4.13 -6.64
N GLY A 10 -3.44 2.83 -6.60
CA GLY A 10 -2.32 2.13 -7.20
C GLY A 10 -2.43 1.95 -8.71
N ASN A 11 -1.40 1.32 -9.31
CA ASN A 11 -1.36 1.03 -10.75
C ASN A 11 -2.36 -0.06 -11.17
N SER A 12 -2.61 -1.05 -10.33
CA SER A 12 -3.43 -2.24 -10.67
C SER A 12 -4.80 -2.25 -10.00
N SER A 13 -4.96 -1.50 -8.93
CA SER A 13 -6.20 -1.44 -8.15
C SER A 13 -6.30 -0.13 -7.40
N THR A 14 -7.52 0.20 -7.00
CA THR A 14 -7.81 1.30 -6.09
C THR A 14 -8.55 0.78 -4.88
N THR A 15 -8.17 1.22 -3.69
CA THR A 15 -8.88 0.91 -2.45
C THR A 15 -9.52 2.18 -1.91
N ILE A 16 -10.82 2.11 -1.61
CA ILE A 16 -11.63 3.20 -1.07
C ILE A 16 -12.15 2.77 0.29
N ALA A 17 -12.01 3.62 1.29
CA ALA A 17 -12.43 3.31 2.66
C ALA A 17 -12.83 4.56 3.43
N LEU A 18 -13.38 4.34 4.63
CA LEU A 18 -13.65 5.35 5.62
C LEU A 18 -12.61 5.27 6.74
N PHE A 19 -11.98 6.39 7.04
CA PHE A 19 -11.06 6.54 8.16
C PHE A 19 -11.74 7.27 9.31
N HIS A 20 -11.64 6.70 10.51
CA HIS A 20 -12.09 7.29 11.76
C HIS A 20 -10.87 7.71 12.60
N THR A 21 -10.84 8.95 13.02
CA THR A 21 -9.70 9.51 13.78
C THR A 21 -9.46 8.76 15.08
N GLU A 22 -10.53 8.34 15.76
CA GLU A 22 -10.42 7.58 16.99
C GLU A 22 -9.88 6.18 16.73
N GLY A 23 -8.68 5.90 17.26
CA GLY A 23 -7.98 4.63 17.09
C GLY A 23 -7.44 4.38 15.68
N ALA A 24 -7.39 5.40 14.80
CA ALA A 24 -6.98 5.27 13.40
C ALA A 24 -7.66 4.08 12.68
N ARG A 25 -8.96 3.93 12.90
CA ARG A 25 -9.74 2.78 12.45
C ARG A 25 -10.17 2.94 10.99
N ILE A 26 -10.06 1.87 10.22
CA ILE A 26 -10.51 1.78 8.84
C ILE A 26 -11.80 0.98 8.77
N GLU A 27 -12.78 1.46 7.99
CA GLU A 27 -14.07 0.82 7.78
C GLU A 27 -14.52 0.93 6.31
N ALA A 28 -15.51 0.14 5.93
CA ALA A 28 -16.13 0.13 4.60
C ALA A 28 -15.12 -0.05 3.44
N VAL A 29 -14.08 -0.84 3.65
CA VAL A 29 -13.01 -1.07 2.66
C VAL A 29 -13.60 -1.71 1.40
N THR A 30 -13.36 -1.10 0.25
CA THR A 30 -13.72 -1.63 -1.07
C THR A 30 -12.55 -1.49 -2.03
N ALA A 31 -12.05 -2.64 -2.50
CA ALA A 31 -11.01 -2.68 -3.52
C ALA A 31 -11.66 -2.79 -4.92
N VAL A 32 -11.21 -1.95 -5.84
CA VAL A 32 -11.65 -1.90 -7.24
C VAL A 32 -10.46 -2.19 -8.15
N ARG A 33 -10.59 -3.15 -9.05
CA ARG A 33 -9.54 -3.45 -10.04
C ARG A 33 -9.54 -2.45 -11.19
N GLY A 34 -8.36 -2.14 -11.72
CA GLY A 34 -8.19 -1.31 -12.90
C GLY A 34 -8.34 0.20 -12.69
N GLY A 35 -8.59 0.65 -11.47
CA GLY A 35 -8.71 2.08 -11.13
C GLY A 35 -9.86 2.80 -11.84
N ILE A 36 -9.88 4.15 -11.75
CA ILE A 36 -11.03 4.97 -12.18
C ILE A 36 -11.30 4.91 -13.69
N SER A 37 -10.28 4.79 -14.52
CA SER A 37 -10.46 4.79 -15.97
C SER A 37 -11.20 3.56 -16.49
N ALA A 38 -11.01 2.40 -15.83
CA ALA A 38 -11.64 1.14 -16.21
C ALA A 38 -12.94 0.85 -15.43
N ALA A 39 -13.06 1.37 -14.21
CA ALA A 39 -14.09 0.96 -13.25
C ALA A 39 -14.74 2.15 -12.52
N ARG A 40 -14.98 3.28 -13.21
CA ARG A 40 -15.57 4.50 -12.62
C ARG A 40 -16.87 4.19 -11.84
N GLY A 41 -17.74 3.35 -12.39
CA GLY A 41 -19.01 2.99 -11.73
C GLY A 41 -18.80 2.22 -10.43
N GLU A 42 -17.81 1.33 -10.37
CA GLU A 42 -17.46 0.60 -9.16
C GLU A 42 -16.85 1.53 -8.11
N CYS A 43 -16.01 2.48 -8.53
CA CYS A 43 -15.48 3.52 -7.64
C CYS A 43 -16.60 4.38 -7.03
N ALA A 44 -17.58 4.79 -7.84
CA ALA A 44 -18.75 5.54 -7.35
C ALA A 44 -19.56 4.73 -6.32
N ILE A 45 -19.78 3.44 -6.58
CA ILE A 45 -20.45 2.53 -5.63
C ILE A 45 -19.65 2.42 -4.32
N ALA A 46 -18.32 2.34 -4.41
CA ALA A 46 -17.45 2.25 -3.23
C ALA A 46 -17.53 3.52 -2.36
N ILE A 47 -17.53 4.70 -2.98
CA ILE A 47 -17.72 5.98 -2.28
C ILE A 47 -19.07 6.00 -1.57
N ARG A 48 -20.16 5.64 -2.25
CA ARG A 48 -21.50 5.60 -1.63
C ARG A 48 -21.58 4.62 -0.47
N LYS A 49 -20.90 3.48 -0.54
CA LYS A 49 -20.82 2.52 0.58
C LYS A 49 -20.10 3.12 1.80
N ALA A 50 -19.00 3.84 1.59
CA ALA A 50 -18.29 4.51 2.68
C ALA A 50 -19.20 5.53 3.38
N PHE A 51 -19.95 6.34 2.62
CA PHE A 51 -20.89 7.30 3.18
C PHE A 51 -22.06 6.63 3.93
N ALA A 52 -22.61 5.54 3.40
CA ALA A 52 -23.65 4.78 4.09
C ALA A 52 -23.17 4.20 5.43
N ALA A 53 -21.89 3.77 5.51
CA ALA A 53 -21.31 3.32 6.77
C ALA A 53 -21.13 4.47 7.77
N ALA A 54 -20.71 5.66 7.32
CA ALA A 54 -20.62 6.86 8.15
C ALA A 54 -21.97 7.31 8.69
N ASP A 55 -23.02 7.24 7.88
CA ASP A 55 -24.40 7.58 8.30
C ASP A 55 -24.90 6.62 9.39
N ILE A 56 -24.62 5.33 9.27
CA ILE A 56 -24.97 4.32 10.31
C ILE A 56 -24.21 4.63 11.61
N ALA A 57 -22.95 4.97 11.52
CA ALA A 57 -22.10 5.32 12.67
C ALA A 57 -22.43 6.69 13.25
N LYS A 58 -23.21 7.53 12.56
CA LYS A 58 -23.50 8.95 12.89
C LYS A 58 -22.23 9.81 12.94
N GLU A 59 -21.26 9.48 12.11
CA GLU A 59 -19.99 10.20 11.99
C GLU A 59 -19.92 10.86 10.61
N PRO A 60 -20.11 12.18 10.49
CA PRO A 60 -20.13 12.83 9.18
C PRO A 60 -18.78 12.75 8.49
N VAL A 61 -18.80 12.46 7.20
CA VAL A 61 -17.60 12.53 6.34
C VAL A 61 -17.40 13.99 5.95
N THR A 62 -16.29 14.57 6.38
CA THR A 62 -16.03 16.01 6.20
C THR A 62 -14.83 16.29 5.32
N LYS A 63 -14.02 15.28 5.00
CA LYS A 63 -12.82 15.38 4.18
C LYS A 63 -12.70 14.20 3.22
N ALA A 64 -12.00 14.41 2.13
CA ALA A 64 -11.55 13.34 1.24
C ALA A 64 -10.06 13.52 0.93
N MET A 65 -9.25 12.46 1.11
CA MET A 65 -7.82 12.48 0.82
C MET A 65 -7.41 11.22 0.07
N MET A 66 -6.46 11.37 -0.85
CA MET A 66 -6.02 10.31 -1.75
C MET A 66 -4.51 10.22 -1.84
N ALA A 67 -3.98 9.01 -1.74
CA ALA A 67 -2.66 8.68 -2.27
C ALA A 67 -2.81 8.20 -3.71
N SER A 68 -2.11 8.83 -4.65
CA SER A 68 -2.16 8.49 -6.06
C SER A 68 -0.77 8.33 -6.64
N VAL A 69 -0.52 7.17 -7.24
CA VAL A 69 0.68 6.92 -8.06
C VAL A 69 0.38 6.98 -9.56
N THR A 70 -0.82 7.48 -9.92
CA THR A 70 -1.29 7.64 -11.30
C THR A 70 -1.78 9.08 -11.57
N PRO A 71 -0.88 10.09 -11.60
CA PRO A 71 -1.28 11.51 -11.68
C PRO A 71 -2.16 11.87 -12.85
N SER A 72 -2.07 11.14 -13.97
CA SER A 72 -2.86 11.37 -15.18
C SER A 72 -4.37 11.21 -14.99
N VAL A 73 -4.81 10.51 -13.94
CA VAL A 73 -6.23 10.28 -13.65
C VAL A 73 -6.74 11.08 -12.43
N ASN A 74 -5.90 11.89 -11.80
CA ASN A 74 -6.28 12.66 -10.60
C ASN A 74 -7.51 13.54 -10.84
N GLY A 75 -7.56 14.28 -11.96
CA GLY A 75 -8.72 15.10 -12.31
C GLY A 75 -10.03 14.31 -12.54
N ALA A 76 -9.95 13.01 -12.85
CA ALA A 76 -11.13 12.15 -12.90
C ALA A 76 -11.61 11.77 -11.49
N TRP A 77 -10.68 11.61 -10.55
CA TRP A 77 -10.98 11.36 -9.14
C TRP A 77 -11.59 12.59 -8.47
N GLU A 78 -11.02 13.78 -8.68
CA GLU A 78 -11.59 15.04 -8.17
C GLU A 78 -13.05 15.19 -8.57
N ARG A 79 -13.34 15.02 -9.88
CA ARG A 79 -14.73 15.08 -10.37
C ARG A 79 -15.63 14.02 -9.76
N LEU A 80 -15.16 12.78 -9.63
CA LEU A 80 -15.97 11.71 -9.07
C LEU A 80 -16.28 11.96 -7.59
N VAL A 81 -15.29 12.37 -6.79
CA VAL A 81 -15.48 12.66 -5.36
C VAL A 81 -16.43 13.86 -5.19
N GLN A 82 -16.28 14.90 -6.01
CA GLN A 82 -17.20 16.03 -6.00
C GLN A 82 -18.64 15.64 -6.35
N GLU A 83 -18.83 14.78 -7.37
CA GLU A 83 -20.15 14.30 -7.81
C GLU A 83 -20.83 13.40 -6.76
N GLU A 84 -20.08 12.50 -6.14
CA GLU A 84 -20.63 11.47 -5.23
C GLU A 84 -20.67 11.89 -3.78
N ALA A 85 -19.79 12.81 -3.37
CA ALA A 85 -19.57 13.20 -1.97
C ALA A 85 -19.75 14.69 -1.68
N GLY A 86 -19.70 15.54 -2.70
CA GLY A 86 -19.72 17.00 -2.53
C GLY A 86 -18.48 17.55 -1.81
N LEU A 87 -17.36 16.83 -1.85
CA LEU A 87 -16.12 17.16 -1.17
C LEU A 87 -15.01 17.48 -2.17
N ASP A 88 -14.13 18.40 -1.78
CA ASP A 88 -12.87 18.59 -2.47
C ASP A 88 -11.91 17.45 -2.10
N LEU A 89 -11.16 16.95 -3.11
CA LEU A 89 -10.21 15.87 -2.94
C LEU A 89 -8.81 16.42 -2.71
N GLU A 90 -8.24 16.16 -1.54
CA GLU A 90 -6.86 16.46 -1.23
C GLU A 90 -5.95 15.29 -1.61
N PHE A 91 -4.66 15.58 -1.91
CA PHE A 91 -3.69 14.56 -2.29
C PHE A 91 -2.54 14.47 -1.31
N VAL A 92 -2.13 13.25 -1.01
CA VAL A 92 -0.87 12.99 -0.31
C VAL A 92 0.29 13.41 -1.20
N ARG A 93 1.14 14.31 -0.70
CA ARG A 93 2.28 14.87 -1.43
C ARG A 93 3.44 15.10 -0.47
N TYR A 94 4.63 15.20 -1.03
CA TYR A 94 5.89 15.41 -0.27
C TYR A 94 5.96 16.77 0.43
N ASP A 95 5.21 17.77 -0.04
CA ASP A 95 5.22 19.16 0.43
C ASP A 95 4.12 19.51 1.45
N ILE A 96 3.30 18.52 1.84
CA ILE A 96 2.39 18.67 2.98
C ILE A 96 3.13 18.42 4.31
N ARG A 97 2.50 18.74 5.43
CA ARG A 97 3.05 18.39 6.75
C ARG A 97 3.13 16.88 6.91
N LEU A 98 4.33 16.37 7.22
CA LEU A 98 4.61 14.95 7.46
C LEU A 98 5.15 14.76 8.89
N PRO A 99 4.94 13.59 9.56
CA PRO A 99 5.45 13.30 10.89
C PRO A 99 6.94 12.95 10.91
N PHE A 100 7.63 13.15 9.79
CA PHE A 100 9.06 12.87 9.61
C PHE A 100 9.69 13.87 8.64
N THR A 101 11.01 13.94 8.65
CA THR A 101 11.76 14.66 7.63
C THR A 101 12.00 13.74 6.43
N LEU A 102 11.60 14.18 5.25
CA LEU A 102 11.89 13.46 4.00
C LEU A 102 13.29 13.84 3.52
N ASP A 103 14.23 12.89 3.61
CA ASP A 103 15.64 13.08 3.30
C ASP A 103 16.02 12.31 2.01
N TYR A 104 15.49 12.79 0.91
CA TYR A 104 15.70 12.29 -0.43
C TYR A 104 16.27 13.38 -1.32
N GLU A 105 17.11 13.03 -2.28
CA GLU A 105 17.67 13.95 -3.27
C GLU A 105 16.58 14.62 -4.11
N HIS A 106 15.52 13.85 -4.44
CA HIS A 106 14.34 14.27 -5.20
C HIS A 106 13.06 13.91 -4.45
N PRO A 107 12.69 14.67 -3.38
CA PRO A 107 11.54 14.34 -2.55
C PRO A 107 10.22 14.37 -3.34
N GLU A 108 10.12 15.18 -4.39
CA GLU A 108 8.97 15.27 -5.30
C GLU A 108 8.70 13.98 -6.08
N CYS A 109 9.69 13.09 -6.18
CA CYS A 109 9.56 11.78 -6.83
C CYS A 109 9.12 10.66 -5.88
N THR A 110 8.95 10.96 -4.58
CA THR A 110 8.51 9.94 -3.61
C THR A 110 7.03 9.61 -3.83
N GLY A 111 6.72 8.33 -3.99
CA GLY A 111 5.34 7.85 -4.16
C GLY A 111 4.44 8.23 -2.99
N ALA A 112 3.22 8.63 -3.29
CA ALA A 112 2.23 9.04 -2.28
C ALA A 112 1.85 7.88 -1.34
N ASP A 113 1.82 6.66 -1.86
CA ASP A 113 1.64 5.41 -1.11
C ASP A 113 2.74 5.23 -0.05
N ARG A 114 4.01 5.40 -0.43
CA ARG A 114 5.16 5.29 0.47
C ARG A 114 5.16 6.37 1.57
N LEU A 115 4.73 7.60 1.23
CA LEU A 115 4.55 8.68 2.21
C LEU A 115 3.45 8.35 3.22
N ALA A 116 2.35 7.76 2.75
CA ALA A 116 1.24 7.32 3.60
C ALA A 116 1.68 6.17 4.51
N ASP A 117 2.31 5.12 3.96
CA ASP A 117 2.80 3.98 4.72
C ASP A 117 3.77 4.40 5.83
N MET A 118 4.73 5.26 5.49
CA MET A 118 5.70 5.77 6.44
C MET A 118 5.05 6.66 7.50
N THR A 119 3.99 7.42 7.14
CA THR A 119 3.21 8.21 8.10
C THR A 119 2.52 7.30 9.12
N ALA A 120 1.83 6.26 8.64
CA ALA A 120 1.18 5.31 9.55
C ALA A 120 2.21 4.58 10.44
N ALA A 121 3.33 4.16 9.87
CA ALA A 121 4.39 3.50 10.63
C ALA A 121 4.94 4.41 11.73
N ALA A 122 5.27 5.66 11.39
CA ALA A 122 5.81 6.63 12.34
C ALA A 122 4.84 6.94 13.51
N VAL A 123 3.55 7.11 13.19
CA VAL A 123 2.54 7.54 14.18
C VAL A 123 2.02 6.36 15.02
N LEU A 124 1.79 5.21 14.40
CA LEU A 124 1.14 4.07 15.07
C LEU A 124 2.14 3.13 15.76
N TYR A 125 3.33 2.99 15.22
CA TYR A 125 4.32 2.04 15.71
C TYR A 125 5.59 2.71 16.23
N GLY A 126 5.90 3.91 15.76
CA GLY A 126 7.08 4.68 16.19
C GLY A 126 8.30 4.48 15.31
N ALA A 127 9.40 5.07 15.75
CA ALA A 127 10.69 5.03 15.08
C ALA A 127 11.75 4.37 16.00
N PRO A 128 12.76 3.68 15.44
CA PRO A 128 12.97 3.45 14.02
C PRO A 128 12.05 2.38 13.42
N ALA A 129 11.84 2.42 12.08
CA ALA A 129 10.98 1.46 11.41
C ALA A 129 11.54 1.03 10.04
N LEU A 130 11.21 -0.21 9.65
CA LEU A 130 11.35 -0.75 8.32
C LEU A 130 9.97 -1.18 7.84
N VAL A 131 9.48 -0.55 6.79
CA VAL A 131 8.16 -0.83 6.21
C VAL A 131 8.32 -1.56 4.90
N ILE A 132 7.55 -2.63 4.70
CA ILE A 132 7.52 -3.38 3.45
C ILE A 132 6.09 -3.37 2.93
N ASP A 133 5.88 -2.84 1.72
CA ASP A 133 4.63 -2.98 1.00
C ASP A 133 4.79 -3.98 -0.14
N ILE A 134 3.98 -5.05 -0.12
CA ILE A 134 3.98 -6.10 -1.15
C ILE A 134 2.75 -5.95 -2.03
N GLY A 135 2.89 -5.11 -3.05
CA GLY A 135 1.91 -4.85 -4.08
C GLY A 135 2.35 -5.29 -5.47
N THR A 136 1.99 -4.50 -6.49
CA THR A 136 2.48 -4.64 -7.88
C THR A 136 4.00 -4.51 -7.94
N ALA A 137 4.56 -3.50 -7.28
CA ALA A 137 5.95 -3.45 -6.88
C ALA A 137 6.07 -3.91 -5.42
N VAL A 138 7.26 -4.23 -4.96
CA VAL A 138 7.56 -4.32 -3.54
C VAL A 138 8.43 -3.12 -3.17
N THR A 139 8.03 -2.40 -2.12
CA THR A 139 8.83 -1.31 -1.56
C THR A 139 9.35 -1.68 -0.17
N TYR A 140 10.51 -1.12 0.16
CA TYR A 140 11.14 -1.24 1.48
C TYR A 140 11.57 0.16 1.89
N ASP A 141 10.97 0.69 2.92
CA ASP A 141 11.16 2.07 3.34
C ASP A 141 11.67 2.14 4.78
N LEU A 142 12.63 3.02 5.04
CA LEU A 142 13.33 3.09 6.30
C LEU A 142 13.15 4.45 6.97
N LEU A 143 12.68 4.40 8.21
CA LEU A 143 12.60 5.53 9.13
C LEU A 143 13.69 5.38 10.20
N SER A 144 14.55 6.40 10.33
CA SER A 144 15.54 6.43 11.39
C SER A 144 14.93 6.77 12.76
N GLU A 145 15.65 6.52 13.85
CA GLU A 145 15.27 6.88 15.22
C GLU A 145 14.93 8.38 15.37
N ASN A 146 15.57 9.24 14.57
CA ASN A 146 15.32 10.70 14.56
C ASN A 146 14.22 11.10 13.57
N HIS A 147 13.30 10.20 13.25
CA HIS A 147 12.20 10.45 12.32
C HIS A 147 12.67 11.03 10.97
N ARG A 148 13.72 10.45 10.36
CA ARG A 148 14.12 10.75 8.99
C ARG A 148 13.73 9.57 8.09
N PHE A 149 12.90 9.81 7.10
CA PHE A 149 12.69 8.89 5.98
C PHE A 149 13.81 9.13 4.97
N PHE A 150 14.84 8.30 5.01
CA PHE A 150 16.14 8.60 4.40
C PHE A 150 16.53 7.64 3.28
N THR A 151 15.87 6.52 3.13
CA THR A 151 16.18 5.55 2.09
C THR A 151 15.01 4.59 1.87
N GLY A 152 14.95 4.03 0.68
CA GLY A 152 14.03 2.97 0.32
C GLY A 152 14.51 2.21 -0.90
N VAL A 153 14.00 1.00 -1.05
CA VAL A 153 14.30 0.11 -2.17
C VAL A 153 12.98 -0.24 -2.86
N ILE A 154 13.00 -0.31 -4.18
CA ILE A 154 11.84 -0.72 -4.99
C ILE A 154 12.27 -1.91 -5.84
N GLY A 155 11.46 -2.95 -5.81
CA GLY A 155 11.67 -4.15 -6.62
C GLY A 155 10.39 -4.60 -7.34
N PRO A 156 10.48 -5.55 -8.26
CA PRO A 156 9.30 -6.14 -8.87
C PRO A 156 8.52 -6.94 -7.82
N GLY A 157 7.21 -6.69 -7.72
CA GLY A 157 6.33 -7.53 -6.92
C GLY A 157 6.12 -8.90 -7.56
N PRO A 158 5.49 -9.85 -6.83
CA PRO A 158 5.38 -11.23 -7.30
C PRO A 158 4.53 -11.38 -8.57
N GLU A 159 3.58 -10.49 -8.81
CA GLU A 159 2.79 -10.49 -10.06
C GLU A 159 3.62 -10.07 -11.27
N ILE A 160 4.51 -9.08 -11.11
CA ILE A 160 5.45 -8.69 -12.19
C ILE A 160 6.40 -9.84 -12.49
N LEU A 161 6.91 -10.53 -11.48
CA LEU A 161 7.78 -11.70 -11.67
C LEU A 161 7.05 -12.81 -12.45
N ALA A 162 5.81 -13.12 -12.08
CA ALA A 162 5.00 -14.13 -12.77
C ALA A 162 4.76 -13.76 -14.22
N ARG A 163 4.37 -12.51 -14.49
CA ARG A 163 4.11 -12.01 -15.84
C ARG A 163 5.39 -11.97 -16.69
N SER A 164 6.51 -11.56 -16.12
CA SER A 164 7.77 -11.49 -16.87
C SER A 164 8.20 -12.85 -17.43
N LEU A 165 7.98 -13.94 -16.69
CA LEU A 165 8.26 -15.29 -17.17
C LEU A 165 7.43 -15.64 -18.41
N HIS A 166 6.17 -15.22 -18.46
CA HIS A 166 5.30 -15.40 -19.62
C HIS A 166 5.69 -14.47 -20.78
N ASP A 167 5.82 -13.17 -20.48
CA ASP A 167 5.95 -12.13 -21.50
C ASP A 167 7.31 -12.17 -22.23
N TYR A 168 8.37 -12.64 -21.54
CA TYR A 168 9.74 -12.69 -22.09
C TYR A 168 10.21 -14.09 -22.48
N THR A 169 9.32 -15.10 -22.52
CA THR A 169 9.67 -16.44 -22.97
C THR A 169 8.62 -16.99 -23.93
N ALA A 170 9.05 -17.86 -24.86
CA ALA A 170 8.16 -18.37 -25.91
C ALA A 170 7.22 -19.50 -25.43
N LEU A 171 7.57 -20.22 -24.35
CA LEU A 171 6.91 -21.48 -23.98
C LEU A 171 6.33 -21.47 -22.56
N LEU A 172 6.64 -20.48 -21.72
CA LEU A 172 6.12 -20.44 -20.37
C LEU A 172 4.68 -19.91 -20.35
N PRO A 173 3.73 -20.66 -19.75
CA PRO A 173 2.34 -20.24 -19.68
C PRO A 173 2.15 -19.05 -18.73
N SER A 174 1.05 -18.32 -18.91
CA SER A 174 0.59 -17.37 -17.88
C SER A 174 0.10 -18.16 -16.65
N VAL A 175 0.59 -17.79 -15.47
CA VAL A 175 0.22 -18.45 -14.21
C VAL A 175 -0.44 -17.46 -13.25
N GLU A 176 -1.58 -17.85 -12.68
CA GLU A 176 -2.24 -17.10 -11.60
C GLU A 176 -1.67 -17.57 -10.25
N TRP A 177 -0.41 -17.19 -10.00
CA TRP A 177 0.36 -17.65 -8.84
C TRP A 177 -0.33 -17.39 -7.49
N TRP A 178 -1.17 -16.35 -7.39
CA TRP A 178 -1.90 -16.00 -6.17
C TRP A 178 -3.07 -16.95 -5.85
N LYS A 179 -3.54 -17.73 -6.82
CA LYS A 179 -4.65 -18.69 -6.64
C LYS A 179 -4.20 -20.07 -6.21
N LYS A 180 -2.92 -20.39 -6.33
CA LYS A 180 -2.39 -21.74 -6.10
C LYS A 180 -1.19 -21.69 -5.16
N GLU A 181 -1.08 -22.70 -4.32
CA GLU A 181 0.13 -22.92 -3.54
C GLU A 181 1.20 -23.63 -4.40
N ALA A 182 2.47 -23.25 -4.17
CA ALA A 182 3.60 -23.90 -4.81
C ALA A 182 3.83 -25.29 -4.19
N PRO A 183 3.83 -26.38 -4.98
CA PRO A 183 4.14 -27.70 -4.44
C PRO A 183 5.63 -27.80 -4.13
N ILE A 184 5.98 -28.57 -3.10
CA ILE A 184 7.39 -28.80 -2.72
C ILE A 184 8.15 -29.54 -3.82
N GLU A 185 7.44 -30.39 -4.59
CA GLU A 185 8.00 -31.21 -5.65
C GLU A 185 7.25 -30.95 -6.96
N PRO A 186 7.67 -29.95 -7.75
CA PRO A 186 7.01 -29.62 -9.02
C PRO A 186 7.11 -30.78 -10.04
N LYS A 187 6.00 -31.09 -10.70
CA LYS A 187 5.92 -32.18 -11.72
C LYS A 187 5.61 -31.66 -13.13
N ASN A 188 5.36 -30.37 -13.30
CA ASN A 188 5.11 -29.72 -14.59
C ASN A 188 5.59 -28.27 -14.60
N THR A 189 5.58 -27.64 -15.78
CA THR A 189 6.08 -26.27 -15.98
C THR A 189 5.36 -25.26 -15.11
N GLU A 190 4.02 -25.32 -15.01
CA GLU A 190 3.24 -24.40 -14.17
C GLU A 190 3.66 -24.51 -12.69
N GLN A 191 3.76 -25.72 -12.17
CA GLN A 191 4.19 -25.97 -10.80
C GLN A 191 5.63 -25.50 -10.54
N ALA A 192 6.52 -25.70 -11.50
CA ALA A 192 7.90 -25.23 -11.42
C ALA A 192 7.97 -23.68 -11.40
N MET A 193 7.15 -23.00 -12.19
CA MET A 193 7.01 -21.54 -12.15
C MET A 193 6.48 -21.07 -10.81
N LEU A 194 5.41 -21.67 -10.29
CA LEU A 194 4.84 -21.34 -8.98
C LEU A 194 5.88 -21.46 -7.87
N PHE A 195 6.65 -22.58 -7.85
CA PHE A 195 7.71 -22.77 -6.86
C PHE A 195 8.81 -21.73 -7.00
N GLY A 196 9.27 -21.47 -8.24
CA GLY A 196 10.33 -20.50 -8.50
C GLY A 196 9.94 -19.06 -8.08
N ILE A 197 8.70 -18.65 -8.36
CA ILE A 197 8.17 -17.33 -7.95
C ILE A 197 8.09 -17.26 -6.42
N ASP A 198 7.52 -18.26 -5.77
CA ASP A 198 7.32 -18.26 -4.31
C ASP A 198 8.65 -18.26 -3.55
N ALA A 199 9.55 -19.19 -3.89
CA ALA A 199 10.86 -19.31 -3.25
C ALA A 199 11.76 -18.11 -3.58
N GLY A 200 11.77 -17.69 -4.85
CA GLY A 200 12.58 -16.57 -5.31
C GLY A 200 12.16 -15.26 -4.65
N PHE A 201 10.86 -14.97 -4.62
CA PHE A 201 10.36 -13.74 -4.01
C PHE A 201 10.56 -13.73 -2.49
N THR A 202 10.31 -14.86 -1.80
CA THR A 202 10.63 -15.02 -0.38
C THR A 202 12.11 -14.76 -0.10
N GLY A 203 13.00 -15.29 -0.94
CA GLY A 203 14.44 -15.07 -0.85
C GLY A 203 14.83 -13.60 -1.05
N VAL A 204 14.22 -12.91 -2.02
CA VAL A 204 14.43 -11.47 -2.26
C VAL A 204 14.05 -10.65 -1.05
N ILE A 205 12.88 -10.90 -0.44
CA ILE A 205 12.46 -10.17 0.75
C ILE A 205 13.48 -10.40 1.90
N ARG A 206 13.84 -11.64 2.18
CA ARG A 206 14.80 -11.96 3.25
C ARG A 206 16.14 -11.26 3.06
N GLU A 207 16.72 -11.37 1.88
CA GLU A 207 18.01 -10.76 1.56
C GLU A 207 17.94 -9.24 1.66
N THR A 208 16.88 -8.61 1.15
CA THR A 208 16.70 -7.17 1.23
C THR A 208 16.58 -6.69 2.67
N VAL A 209 15.76 -7.37 3.49
CA VAL A 209 15.64 -7.05 4.92
C VAL A 209 16.97 -7.21 5.65
N MET A 210 17.72 -8.29 5.39
CA MET A 210 19.03 -8.52 6.01
C MET A 210 20.03 -7.41 5.69
N ARG A 211 19.97 -6.85 4.48
CA ARG A 211 20.85 -5.71 4.08
C ARG A 211 20.41 -4.39 4.67
N LEU A 212 19.12 -4.16 4.79
CA LEU A 212 18.55 -2.88 5.24
C LEU A 212 18.48 -2.76 6.76
N GLN A 213 18.22 -3.87 7.47
CA GLN A 213 18.08 -3.88 8.92
C GLN A 213 19.25 -3.18 9.68
N PRO A 214 20.53 -3.36 9.31
CA PRO A 214 21.64 -2.68 9.98
C PRO A 214 21.58 -1.15 9.89
N LEU A 215 20.87 -0.59 8.90
CA LEU A 215 20.75 0.87 8.73
C LEU A 215 19.81 1.51 9.75
N VAL A 216 18.88 0.75 10.29
CA VAL A 216 17.88 1.22 11.29
C VAL A 216 18.03 0.55 12.66
N GLY A 217 18.93 -0.44 12.77
CA GLY A 217 19.18 -1.17 14.02
C GLY A 217 18.20 -2.32 14.25
N ASN A 218 18.54 -3.19 15.21
CA ASN A 218 17.76 -4.40 15.48
C ASN A 218 16.44 -4.13 16.24
N ASN A 219 16.30 -2.96 16.84
CA ASN A 219 15.11 -2.51 17.55
C ASN A 219 14.06 -1.86 16.64
N ALA A 220 14.32 -1.74 15.34
CA ALA A 220 13.37 -1.17 14.40
C ALA A 220 12.10 -2.01 14.32
N HIS A 221 10.96 -1.32 14.31
CA HIS A 221 9.65 -1.92 14.03
C HIS A 221 9.64 -2.40 12.59
N ARG A 222 9.42 -3.70 12.37
CA ARG A 222 9.22 -4.27 11.04
C ARG A 222 7.73 -4.33 10.75
N VAL A 223 7.27 -3.48 9.85
CA VAL A 223 5.87 -3.43 9.43
C VAL A 223 5.76 -3.97 8.02
N ILE A 224 4.77 -4.84 7.78
CA ILE A 224 4.50 -5.39 6.46
C ILE A 224 3.05 -5.15 6.08
N THR A 225 2.86 -4.63 4.86
CA THR A 225 1.55 -4.31 4.27
C THR A 225 1.46 -4.76 2.81
N GLY A 226 0.37 -4.41 2.15
CA GLY A 226 0.12 -4.75 0.76
C GLY A 226 -0.72 -6.00 0.55
N GLY A 227 -1.30 -6.11 -0.63
CA GLY A 227 -2.27 -7.16 -0.97
C GLY A 227 -1.72 -8.58 -0.88
N PHE A 228 -0.40 -8.75 -0.94
CA PHE A 228 0.26 -10.06 -0.88
C PHE A 228 1.04 -10.32 0.41
N ALA A 229 1.06 -9.37 1.36
CA ALA A 229 1.83 -9.48 2.60
C ALA A 229 1.55 -10.79 3.37
N GLN A 230 0.27 -11.13 3.56
CA GLN A 230 -0.14 -12.32 4.31
C GLN A 230 0.39 -13.64 3.71
N ARG A 231 0.58 -13.68 2.39
CA ARG A 231 1.08 -14.89 1.73
C ARG A 231 2.54 -15.18 2.04
N PHE A 232 3.32 -14.14 2.32
CA PHE A 232 4.76 -14.26 2.50
C PHE A 232 5.20 -14.18 3.97
N VAL A 233 4.48 -13.47 4.83
CA VAL A 233 4.93 -13.19 6.20
C VAL A 233 5.35 -14.45 6.97
N ASP A 234 4.55 -15.51 6.92
CA ASP A 234 4.83 -16.76 7.63
C ASP A 234 6.07 -17.50 7.07
N LYS A 235 6.41 -17.25 5.80
CA LYS A 235 7.55 -17.87 5.11
C LYS A 235 8.87 -17.14 5.38
N LEU A 236 8.82 -15.90 5.86
CA LEU A 236 10.02 -15.08 6.06
C LEU A 236 10.88 -15.56 7.21
N GLY A 237 10.29 -16.18 8.25
CA GLY A 237 11.00 -16.60 9.45
C GLY A 237 11.56 -15.44 10.27
N MET A 238 10.90 -14.29 10.20
CA MET A 238 11.19 -13.04 10.90
C MET A 238 9.89 -12.49 11.45
N ASP A 239 9.96 -11.78 12.57
CA ASP A 239 8.79 -11.14 13.16
C ASP A 239 8.45 -9.84 12.42
N PHE A 240 7.18 -9.71 12.04
CA PHE A 240 6.60 -8.52 11.42
C PHE A 240 5.29 -8.14 12.10
N ILE A 241 5.05 -6.85 12.20
CA ILE A 241 3.73 -6.29 12.44
C ILE A 241 3.01 -6.30 11.08
N VAL A 242 1.94 -7.09 10.95
CA VAL A 242 1.13 -7.13 9.72
C VAL A 242 0.00 -6.11 9.85
N ASP A 243 0.05 -5.07 9.03
CA ASP A 243 -1.01 -4.06 8.95
C ASP A 243 -1.51 -3.95 7.51
N ARG A 244 -2.66 -4.55 7.23
CA ARG A 244 -3.24 -4.59 5.89
C ARG A 244 -3.78 -3.24 5.42
N ASP A 245 -4.10 -2.37 6.37
CA ASP A 245 -4.71 -1.06 6.12
C ASP A 245 -3.70 0.09 6.32
N LEU A 246 -2.40 -0.21 6.38
CA LEU A 246 -1.35 0.75 6.70
C LEU A 246 -1.45 2.01 5.82
N THR A 247 -1.50 1.85 4.51
CA THR A 247 -1.61 2.94 3.53
C THR A 247 -2.85 3.79 3.78
N LEU A 248 -4.01 3.15 3.97
CA LEU A 248 -5.28 3.84 4.24
C LEU A 248 -5.24 4.61 5.57
N ARG A 249 -4.64 4.03 6.60
CA ARG A 249 -4.43 4.70 7.89
C ARG A 249 -3.52 5.90 7.74
N GLY A 250 -2.43 5.77 6.98
CA GLY A 250 -1.51 6.87 6.70
C GLY A 250 -2.18 8.03 5.98
N ILE A 251 -2.99 7.74 4.96
CA ILE A 251 -3.80 8.77 4.27
C ILE A 251 -4.73 9.46 5.28
N GLY A 252 -5.43 8.69 6.11
CA GLY A 252 -6.34 9.22 7.12
C GLY A 252 -5.64 10.09 8.15
N ILE A 253 -4.49 9.66 8.67
CA ILE A 253 -3.68 10.43 9.63
C ILE A 253 -3.23 11.76 9.00
N LEU A 254 -2.76 11.74 7.75
CA LEU A 254 -2.36 12.95 7.02
C LEU A 254 -3.54 13.92 6.83
N SER A 255 -4.75 13.41 6.60
CA SER A 255 -5.95 14.25 6.44
C SER A 255 -6.31 15.02 7.70
N VAL A 256 -5.98 14.50 8.86
CA VAL A 256 -6.22 15.15 10.15
C VAL A 256 -5.11 16.18 10.45
N GLY A 257 -3.86 15.84 10.13
CA GLY A 257 -2.70 16.72 10.30
C GLY A 257 -2.30 16.96 11.76
N ASP A 258 -2.80 16.15 12.69
CA ASP A 258 -2.52 16.24 14.12
C ASP A 258 -1.65 15.04 14.54
N PHE A 259 -0.33 15.23 14.53
CA PHE A 259 0.70 14.24 14.88
C PHE A 259 2.00 14.92 15.34
#